data_e3612bc4f663f5e6f610ff233b20fef4
#
_entry.id   e3612bc4f663f5e6f610ff233b20fef4
#
_cell.length_a   1.000
_cell.length_b   1.000
_cell.length_c   1.000
_cell.angle_alpha   90.00
_cell.angle_beta   90.00
_cell.angle_gamma   90.00
#
_symmetry.space_group_name_H-M   'P 1'
#
loop_
_entity.id
_entity.type
_entity.pdbx_description
1 polymer ?
#
loop_
_entity_poly.entity_id
_entity_poly.type
_entity_poly.pdbx_seq_one_letter_code
_entity_poly.pdbx_strand_id
1 'polypeptide(L)'
;MTSCIAYEPAQLIPEITLSTEEVSFVEANHTDLVVDFGMETSANESDSLLNLEVLPGVRVRSVALNGPADSAGIQAGDVILFINNLPTNEPDAVLAIQTQTQLESYIFQIQRNTTVFEVTLYGRTITAAKEARELYRLDPIATRASYRTELATIRQQEQVAAARILEIFPNSPLGAAGLKANDRILAVDGEFINSAQDFISKVNQEFELGDTLEITAHVDGKIEKRSLKLWSPRRRISRISMRPFFHFDSSISPPRKNFSILDLWLFAVYSYSKIENENSHDILGIFNITSDYGELTEVQD
;
A
#
# COMPACT_ATOMS: atom_id res chain seq x y z
N MET A 1 41.08 7.89 -16.30
CA MET A 1 39.91 7.24 -16.93
C MET A 1 38.91 6.95 -15.82
N THR A 2 37.83 7.68 -15.77
CA THR A 2 36.73 7.42 -14.79
C THR A 2 35.72 6.49 -15.45
N SER A 3 35.68 5.24 -15.00
CA SER A 3 34.59 4.31 -15.36
C SER A 3 33.38 4.71 -14.56
N CYS A 4 32.26 4.99 -15.22
CA CYS A 4 30.99 5.27 -14.57
C CYS A 4 30.00 4.16 -14.94
N ILE A 5 29.53 3.44 -13.91
CA ILE A 5 28.46 2.46 -14.07
C ILE A 5 27.22 3.03 -13.39
N ALA A 6 26.12 3.09 -14.12
CA ALA A 6 24.83 3.46 -13.57
C ALA A 6 23.85 2.27 -13.63
N TYR A 7 22.90 2.26 -12.71
CA TYR A 7 21.87 1.24 -12.61
C TYR A 7 20.50 1.89 -12.69
N GLU A 8 19.57 1.17 -13.26
CA GLU A 8 18.14 1.53 -13.25
C GLU A 8 17.28 0.33 -12.79
N PRO A 9 16.00 0.50 -12.47
CA PRO A 9 15.10 -0.60 -12.25
C PRO A 9 15.07 -1.56 -13.44
N ALA A 10 15.09 -2.87 -13.19
CA ALA A 10 15.03 -3.88 -14.25
C ALA A 10 13.60 -4.09 -14.79
N GLN A 11 12.61 -3.67 -14.05
CA GLN A 11 11.18 -3.78 -14.38
C GLN A 11 10.46 -2.52 -13.94
N LEU A 12 9.53 -2.05 -14.75
CA LEU A 12 8.56 -1.03 -14.33
C LEU A 12 7.56 -1.66 -13.36
N ILE A 13 6.95 -0.83 -12.52
CA ILE A 13 5.86 -1.25 -11.66
C ILE A 13 4.71 -1.72 -12.57
N PRO A 14 4.28 -3.00 -12.49
CA PRO A 14 3.19 -3.48 -13.31
C PRO A 14 1.91 -2.72 -12.98
N GLU A 15 1.19 -2.28 -14.00
CA GLU A 15 -0.10 -1.64 -13.83
C GLU A 15 -1.09 -2.59 -13.16
N ILE A 16 -1.92 -2.03 -12.28
CA ILE A 16 -3.08 -2.72 -11.72
C ILE A 16 -4.27 -2.26 -12.56
N THR A 17 -4.68 -3.09 -13.51
CA THR A 17 -5.94 -2.89 -14.24
C THR A 17 -7.05 -3.53 -13.43
N LEU A 18 -7.91 -2.70 -12.84
CA LEU A 18 -9.19 -3.18 -12.32
C LEU A 18 -10.07 -3.47 -13.54
N SER A 19 -10.39 -4.73 -13.80
CA SER A 19 -11.36 -5.06 -14.82
C SER A 19 -12.75 -4.63 -14.32
N THR A 20 -13.53 -4.00 -15.20
CA THR A 20 -14.92 -3.62 -14.88
C THR A 20 -15.82 -4.81 -14.57
N GLU A 21 -15.40 -6.02 -14.92
CA GLU A 21 -16.08 -7.28 -14.61
C GLU A 21 -15.77 -7.80 -13.20
N GLU A 22 -14.64 -7.39 -12.61
CA GLU A 22 -14.21 -7.76 -11.26
C GLU A 22 -14.73 -6.79 -10.19
N VAL A 23 -15.28 -5.65 -10.58
CA VAL A 23 -16.06 -4.78 -9.70
C VAL A 23 -17.48 -5.35 -9.59
N SER A 24 -17.62 -6.57 -9.12
CA SER A 24 -18.88 -7.04 -8.61
C SER A 24 -19.09 -6.34 -7.27
N PHE A 25 -19.93 -5.33 -7.25
CA PHE A 25 -20.53 -4.90 -6.01
C PHE A 25 -21.27 -6.13 -5.46
N VAL A 26 -20.66 -6.80 -4.49
CA VAL A 26 -21.40 -7.76 -3.69
C VAL A 26 -22.48 -6.90 -3.05
N GLU A 27 -23.69 -6.98 -3.61
CA GLU A 27 -24.87 -6.51 -2.90
C GLU A 27 -24.90 -7.29 -1.60
N ALA A 28 -24.33 -6.70 -0.56
CA ALA A 28 -24.48 -7.19 0.79
C ALA A 28 -25.96 -7.05 1.11
N ASN A 29 -26.72 -8.11 0.86
CA ASN A 29 -28.09 -8.28 1.32
C ASN A 29 -28.10 -8.54 2.84
N HIS A 30 -27.09 -8.05 3.57
CA HIS A 30 -27.08 -8.04 5.01
C HIS A 30 -27.54 -6.66 5.47
N THR A 31 -28.61 -6.65 6.22
CA THR A 31 -28.98 -5.55 7.10
C THR A 31 -27.88 -5.52 8.18
N ASP A 32 -26.74 -4.94 7.84
CA ASP A 32 -25.65 -4.85 8.78
C ASP A 32 -26.02 -3.80 9.82
N LEU A 33 -26.33 -4.29 11.00
CA LEU A 33 -26.53 -3.44 12.18
C LEU A 33 -25.14 -2.87 12.53
N VAL A 34 -25.04 -1.56 12.53
CA VAL A 34 -23.84 -0.82 12.89
C VAL A 34 -24.07 -0.05 14.16
N VAL A 35 -23.07 0.01 15.01
CA VAL A 35 -23.13 0.83 16.21
C VAL A 35 -22.70 2.25 15.87
N ASP A 36 -23.61 3.19 15.98
CA ASP A 36 -23.34 4.62 15.85
C ASP A 36 -22.85 5.17 17.18
N PHE A 37 -21.64 5.75 17.17
CA PHE A 37 -21.09 6.46 18.32
C PHE A 37 -21.49 7.94 18.35
N GLY A 38 -22.14 8.44 17.30
CA GLY A 38 -22.58 9.84 17.22
C GLY A 38 -21.41 10.82 17.10
N MET A 39 -20.33 10.45 16.42
CA MET A 39 -19.17 11.31 16.17
C MET A 39 -18.49 10.96 14.86
N GLU A 40 -17.78 11.93 14.30
CA GLU A 40 -16.88 11.75 13.17
C GLU A 40 -15.43 11.81 13.64
N THR A 41 -14.59 10.98 13.08
CA THR A 41 -13.18 10.86 13.44
C THR A 41 -12.26 11.05 12.23
N SER A 42 -11.03 11.49 12.48
CA SER A 42 -9.96 11.60 11.49
C SER A 42 -8.64 11.13 12.08
N ALA A 43 -7.63 10.93 11.24
CA ALA A 43 -6.27 10.72 11.71
C ALA A 43 -5.85 11.87 12.65
N ASN A 44 -5.03 11.53 13.65
CA ASN A 44 -4.49 12.52 14.59
C ASN A 44 -3.18 13.08 14.02
N GLU A 45 -3.31 14.04 13.11
CA GLU A 45 -2.16 14.71 12.50
C GLU A 45 -1.63 15.82 13.40
N SER A 46 -0.31 16.01 13.38
CA SER A 46 0.32 17.13 14.08
C SER A 46 -0.12 18.48 13.45
N ASP A 47 -0.33 19.51 14.28
CA ASP A 47 -0.70 20.84 13.81
C ASP A 47 0.48 21.60 13.15
N SER A 48 1.61 20.92 12.90
CA SER A 48 2.80 21.51 12.29
C SER A 48 2.69 21.54 10.77
N LEU A 49 2.70 22.72 10.19
CA LEU A 49 2.73 22.91 8.73
C LEU A 49 4.03 22.43 8.06
N LEU A 50 5.08 22.19 8.83
CA LEU A 50 6.40 21.79 8.33
C LEU A 50 6.68 20.30 8.46
N ASN A 51 5.94 19.61 9.32
CA ASN A 51 6.10 18.17 9.54
C ASN A 51 4.73 17.57 9.87
N LEU A 52 4.08 16.97 8.86
CA LEU A 52 2.85 16.21 9.03
C LEU A 52 3.21 14.86 9.62
N GLU A 53 3.24 14.77 10.94
CA GLU A 53 3.44 13.53 11.66
C GLU A 53 2.10 13.00 12.15
N VAL A 54 1.81 11.74 11.90
CA VAL A 54 0.63 11.08 12.45
C VAL A 54 0.96 10.68 13.88
N LEU A 55 0.21 11.22 14.81
CA LEU A 55 0.34 10.97 16.25
C LEU A 55 -0.58 9.81 16.65
N PRO A 56 -0.27 9.11 17.76
CA PRO A 56 -1.15 8.06 18.28
C PRO A 56 -2.57 8.55 18.55
N GLY A 57 -3.55 7.66 18.32
CA GLY A 57 -4.96 7.95 18.54
C GLY A 57 -5.67 8.54 17.33
N VAL A 58 -6.97 8.68 17.46
CA VAL A 58 -7.88 9.21 16.42
C VAL A 58 -8.54 10.50 16.95
N ARG A 59 -8.46 11.58 16.18
CA ARG A 59 -9.04 12.87 16.57
C ARG A 59 -10.53 12.91 16.29
N VAL A 60 -11.32 13.33 17.28
CA VAL A 60 -12.76 13.60 17.13
C VAL A 60 -12.94 14.93 16.38
N ARG A 61 -13.51 14.88 15.18
CA ARG A 61 -13.80 16.08 14.37
C ARG A 61 -15.08 16.77 14.75
N SER A 62 -16.13 16.01 14.90
CA SER A 62 -17.46 16.50 15.25
C SER A 62 -18.18 15.51 16.14
N VAL A 63 -19.08 16.02 16.95
CA VAL A 63 -19.96 15.23 17.83
C VAL A 63 -21.40 15.62 17.53
N ALA A 64 -22.24 14.61 17.30
CA ALA A 64 -23.66 14.81 17.04
C ALA A 64 -24.38 15.25 18.34
N LEU A 65 -25.06 16.38 18.29
CA LEU A 65 -25.82 16.88 19.42
C LEU A 65 -26.84 15.85 19.92
N ASN A 66 -26.87 15.62 21.22
CA ASN A 66 -27.69 14.57 21.88
C ASN A 66 -27.39 13.14 21.37
N GLY A 67 -26.25 12.94 20.73
CA GLY A 67 -25.75 11.61 20.32
C GLY A 67 -25.09 10.86 21.47
N PRO A 68 -24.69 9.59 21.23
CA PRO A 68 -23.98 8.78 22.23
C PRO A 68 -22.70 9.44 22.74
N ALA A 69 -21.87 9.99 21.87
CA ALA A 69 -20.62 10.66 22.24
C ALA A 69 -20.86 11.92 23.07
N ASP A 70 -21.84 12.75 22.68
CA ASP A 70 -22.23 13.96 23.43
C ASP A 70 -22.73 13.59 24.84
N SER A 71 -23.57 12.54 24.94
CA SER A 71 -24.08 12.04 26.21
C SER A 71 -22.97 11.49 27.12
N ALA A 72 -21.89 10.95 26.54
CA ALA A 72 -20.71 10.49 27.25
C ALA A 72 -19.72 11.63 27.60
N GLY A 73 -19.99 12.86 27.15
CA GLY A 73 -19.13 14.02 27.39
C GLY A 73 -17.91 14.11 26.51
N ILE A 74 -17.88 13.38 25.39
CA ILE A 74 -16.84 13.47 24.36
C ILE A 74 -17.03 14.78 23.58
N GLN A 75 -15.94 15.44 23.21
CA GLN A 75 -15.96 16.73 22.56
C GLN A 75 -15.11 16.73 21.28
N ALA A 76 -15.46 17.62 20.36
CA ALA A 76 -14.59 17.86 19.19
C ALA A 76 -13.20 18.34 19.66
N GLY A 77 -12.15 17.78 19.05
CA GLY A 77 -10.77 18.01 19.44
C GLY A 77 -10.19 16.97 20.42
N ASP A 78 -11.02 16.13 21.03
CA ASP A 78 -10.54 15.00 21.82
C ASP A 78 -9.79 13.99 20.92
N VAL A 79 -8.82 13.28 21.51
CA VAL A 79 -8.11 12.20 20.85
C VAL A 79 -8.46 10.88 21.53
N ILE A 80 -9.05 9.96 20.77
CA ILE A 80 -9.38 8.61 21.24
C ILE A 80 -8.12 7.77 21.10
N LEU A 81 -7.58 7.27 22.21
CA LEU A 81 -6.39 6.44 22.23
C LEU A 81 -6.76 4.96 22.15
N PHE A 82 -7.79 4.55 22.89
CA PHE A 82 -8.25 3.16 22.95
C PHE A 82 -9.76 3.09 23.01
N ILE A 83 -10.32 2.01 22.45
CA ILE A 83 -11.70 1.59 22.65
C ILE A 83 -11.67 0.12 23.11
N ASN A 84 -12.19 -0.18 24.28
CA ASN A 84 -12.17 -1.54 24.88
C ASN A 84 -10.76 -2.17 24.85
N ASN A 85 -9.71 -1.42 25.22
CA ASN A 85 -8.31 -1.79 25.17
C ASN A 85 -7.71 -2.02 23.75
N LEU A 86 -8.48 -1.80 22.69
CA LEU A 86 -7.97 -1.79 21.32
C LEU A 86 -7.41 -0.40 20.99
N PRO A 87 -6.15 -0.27 20.56
CA PRO A 87 -5.61 1.01 20.13
C PRO A 87 -6.32 1.48 18.86
N THR A 88 -6.60 2.79 18.80
CA THR A 88 -7.35 3.41 17.70
C THR A 88 -6.49 4.42 16.94
N ASN A 89 -5.32 4.01 16.47
CA ASN A 89 -4.39 4.92 15.79
C ASN A 89 -4.87 5.35 14.39
N GLU A 90 -5.85 4.62 13.84
CA GLU A 90 -6.41 4.91 12.53
C GLU A 90 -7.95 4.91 12.57
N PRO A 91 -8.63 5.82 11.82
CA PRO A 91 -10.09 5.87 11.78
C PRO A 91 -10.75 4.55 11.37
N ASP A 92 -10.06 3.75 10.55
CA ASP A 92 -10.52 2.43 10.12
C ASP A 92 -10.68 1.44 11.28
N ALA A 93 -9.87 1.58 12.34
CA ALA A 93 -10.01 0.77 13.56
C ALA A 93 -11.31 1.10 14.29
N VAL A 94 -11.69 2.38 14.38
CA VAL A 94 -12.97 2.82 14.98
C VAL A 94 -14.14 2.26 14.19
N LEU A 95 -14.08 2.36 12.85
CA LEU A 95 -15.12 1.84 11.98
C LEU A 95 -15.25 0.32 12.07
N ALA A 96 -14.13 -0.42 12.17
CA ALA A 96 -14.16 -1.86 12.36
C ALA A 96 -14.86 -2.23 13.68
N ILE A 97 -14.61 -1.47 14.75
CA ILE A 97 -15.30 -1.67 16.03
C ILE A 97 -16.80 -1.41 15.88
N GLN A 98 -17.21 -0.34 15.20
CA GLN A 98 -18.62 -0.01 14.97
C GLN A 98 -19.36 -1.08 14.14
N THR A 99 -18.69 -1.70 13.19
CA THR A 99 -19.31 -2.65 12.25
C THR A 99 -19.26 -4.11 12.74
N GLN A 100 -18.24 -4.46 13.52
CA GLN A 100 -17.97 -5.86 13.88
C GLN A 100 -18.27 -6.19 15.35
N THR A 101 -18.50 -5.19 16.20
CA THR A 101 -18.86 -5.41 17.60
C THR A 101 -20.25 -4.84 17.89
N GLN A 102 -21.05 -5.60 18.63
CA GLN A 102 -22.38 -5.17 19.10
C GLN A 102 -22.42 -5.32 20.62
N LEU A 103 -21.84 -4.36 21.32
CA LEU A 103 -21.82 -4.30 22.76
C LEU A 103 -22.81 -3.23 23.24
N GLU A 104 -23.35 -3.41 24.45
CA GLU A 104 -24.23 -2.40 25.07
C GLU A 104 -23.43 -1.11 25.42
N SER A 105 -22.17 -1.28 25.81
CA SER A 105 -21.31 -0.18 26.20
C SER A 105 -19.87 -0.39 25.73
N TYR A 106 -19.17 0.72 25.51
CA TYR A 106 -17.79 0.79 25.08
C TYR A 106 -17.01 1.68 26.03
N ILE A 107 -15.81 1.24 26.43
CA ILE A 107 -14.90 2.03 27.27
C ILE A 107 -13.94 2.75 26.35
N PHE A 108 -13.99 4.08 26.35
CA PHE A 108 -13.10 4.94 25.58
C PHE A 108 -12.04 5.53 26.49
N GLN A 109 -10.76 5.36 26.14
CA GLN A 109 -9.67 6.11 26.73
C GLN A 109 -9.38 7.33 25.85
N ILE A 110 -9.57 8.51 26.41
CA ILE A 110 -9.57 9.77 25.66
C ILE A 110 -8.51 10.69 26.25
N GLN A 111 -7.77 11.34 25.37
CA GLN A 111 -6.89 12.46 25.70
C GLN A 111 -7.58 13.77 25.32
N ARG A 112 -7.73 14.67 26.30
CA ARG A 112 -8.16 16.07 26.14
C ARG A 112 -7.06 16.98 26.62
N ASN A 113 -6.43 17.70 25.74
CA ASN A 113 -5.21 18.45 25.99
C ASN A 113 -4.10 17.52 26.53
N THR A 114 -3.71 17.70 27.81
CA THR A 114 -2.69 16.90 28.50
C THR A 114 -3.25 15.82 29.43
N THR A 115 -4.58 15.73 29.55
CA THR A 115 -5.24 14.81 30.49
C THR A 115 -5.80 13.59 29.74
N VAL A 116 -5.48 12.41 30.23
CA VAL A 116 -6.05 11.14 29.75
C VAL A 116 -7.05 10.64 30.79
N PHE A 117 -8.24 10.27 30.34
CA PHE A 117 -9.34 9.79 31.19
C PHE A 117 -10.17 8.76 30.44
N GLU A 118 -10.97 8.01 31.16
CA GLU A 118 -11.88 7.01 30.60
C GLU A 118 -13.31 7.49 30.65
N VAL A 119 -14.08 7.19 29.60
CA VAL A 119 -15.53 7.39 29.55
C VAL A 119 -16.21 6.13 29.05
N THR A 120 -17.41 5.86 29.57
CA THR A 120 -18.27 4.79 29.07
C THR A 120 -19.27 5.40 28.10
N LEU A 121 -19.28 4.89 26.88
CA LEU A 121 -20.22 5.28 25.82
C LEU A 121 -21.21 4.15 25.55
N TYR A 122 -22.49 4.46 25.53
CA TYR A 122 -23.55 3.55 25.12
C TYR A 122 -23.88 3.79 23.65
N GLY A 123 -23.43 2.87 22.79
CA GLY A 123 -23.62 2.99 21.35
C GLY A 123 -25.08 2.82 20.95
N ARG A 124 -25.48 3.50 19.89
CA ARG A 124 -26.83 3.34 19.32
C ARG A 124 -26.75 2.41 18.12
N THR A 125 -27.46 1.28 18.17
CA THR A 125 -27.55 0.40 17.01
C THR A 125 -28.42 1.04 15.94
N ILE A 126 -27.86 1.21 14.75
CA ILE A 126 -28.56 1.71 13.57
C ILE A 126 -28.43 0.70 12.43
N THR A 127 -29.39 0.71 11.52
CA THR A 127 -29.23 0.01 10.26
C THR A 127 -28.32 0.86 9.38
N ALA A 128 -27.19 0.31 8.93
CA ALA A 128 -26.30 1.01 8.02
C ALA A 128 -27.09 1.48 6.81
N ALA A 129 -27.09 2.78 6.55
CA ALA A 129 -27.58 3.29 5.29
C ALA A 129 -26.77 2.61 4.16
N LYS A 130 -27.47 2.18 3.11
CA LYS A 130 -26.98 1.37 1.98
C LYS A 130 -25.95 2.12 1.09
N GLU A 131 -25.09 2.90 1.67
CA GLU A 131 -23.91 3.40 0.99
C GLU A 131 -22.83 2.34 1.21
N ALA A 132 -22.53 1.62 0.13
CA ALA A 132 -21.42 0.68 0.06
C ALA A 132 -20.11 1.45 0.27
N ARG A 133 -19.78 1.74 1.51
CA ARG A 133 -18.48 2.24 1.93
C ARG A 133 -17.56 1.03 2.03
N GLU A 134 -17.15 0.50 0.89
CA GLU A 134 -16.05 -0.46 0.88
C GLU A 134 -14.78 0.28 1.29
N LEU A 135 -14.45 0.14 2.56
CA LEU A 135 -13.19 0.63 3.11
C LEU A 135 -12.13 -0.45 2.90
N TYR A 136 -11.63 -0.54 1.70
CA TYR A 136 -10.43 -1.31 1.43
C TYR A 136 -9.24 -0.36 1.22
N ARG A 137 -8.06 -0.85 1.55
CA ARG A 137 -6.79 -0.16 1.37
C ARG A 137 -5.95 -0.92 0.36
N LEU A 138 -5.35 -0.19 -0.56
CA LEU A 138 -4.55 -0.75 -1.63
C LEU A 138 -3.07 -0.47 -1.39
N ASP A 139 -2.25 -1.52 -1.40
CA ASP A 139 -0.81 -1.39 -1.57
C ASP A 139 -0.41 -1.85 -2.98
N PRO A 140 -0.19 -0.90 -3.91
CA PRO A 140 0.06 -1.24 -5.31
C PRO A 140 1.50 -1.68 -5.57
N ILE A 141 2.42 -1.48 -4.64
CA ILE A 141 3.85 -1.63 -4.87
C ILE A 141 4.48 -2.71 -4.01
N ALA A 142 4.56 -2.51 -2.71
CA ALA A 142 5.38 -3.36 -1.83
C ALA A 142 4.82 -4.77 -1.67
N THR A 143 3.54 -4.91 -1.40
CA THR A 143 2.86 -6.20 -1.25
C THR A 143 1.97 -6.56 -2.43
N ARG A 144 1.53 -5.57 -3.23
CA ARG A 144 0.67 -5.72 -4.41
C ARG A 144 -0.60 -6.49 -4.07
N ALA A 145 -1.36 -5.94 -3.13
CA ALA A 145 -2.61 -6.52 -2.64
C ALA A 145 -3.56 -5.45 -2.11
N SER A 146 -4.81 -5.81 -1.94
CA SER A 146 -5.80 -5.00 -1.26
C SER A 146 -6.18 -5.60 0.09
N TYR A 147 -6.49 -4.74 1.05
CA TYR A 147 -6.70 -5.11 2.43
C TYR A 147 -7.93 -4.42 3.02
N ARG A 148 -8.54 -5.06 4.01
CA ARG A 148 -9.60 -4.48 4.84
C ARG A 148 -9.25 -4.67 6.31
N THR A 149 -9.53 -3.66 7.13
CA THR A 149 -9.41 -3.79 8.58
C THR A 149 -10.52 -4.69 9.10
N GLU A 150 -10.15 -5.71 9.85
CA GLU A 150 -11.06 -6.65 10.52
C GLU A 150 -10.58 -6.86 11.95
N LEU A 151 -11.51 -7.17 12.87
CA LEU A 151 -11.17 -7.57 14.22
C LEU A 151 -11.03 -9.09 14.27
N ALA A 152 -9.89 -9.56 14.75
CA ALA A 152 -9.63 -10.97 15.00
C ALA A 152 -9.69 -11.25 16.51
N THR A 153 -10.28 -12.36 16.91
CA THR A 153 -10.24 -12.82 18.28
C THR A 153 -9.09 -13.83 18.41
N ILE A 154 -8.10 -13.48 19.21
CA ILE A 154 -7.03 -14.39 19.62
C ILE A 154 -7.34 -14.99 20.98
N ARG A 155 -6.42 -15.75 21.56
CA ARG A 155 -6.61 -16.52 22.80
C ARG A 155 -7.35 -15.71 23.87
N GLN A 156 -8.31 -16.37 24.55
CA GLN A 156 -9.04 -15.83 25.73
C GLN A 156 -9.94 -14.61 25.46
N GLN A 157 -10.55 -14.51 24.27
CA GLN A 157 -11.44 -13.41 23.89
C GLN A 157 -10.75 -12.04 23.73
N GLU A 158 -9.43 -11.99 23.68
CA GLU A 158 -8.71 -10.78 23.35
C GLU A 158 -8.91 -10.46 21.86
N GLN A 159 -9.46 -9.28 21.57
CA GLN A 159 -9.62 -8.79 20.20
C GLN A 159 -8.38 -8.00 19.79
N VAL A 160 -7.94 -8.21 18.55
CA VAL A 160 -6.86 -7.47 17.91
C VAL A 160 -7.30 -7.03 16.52
N ALA A 161 -6.76 -5.92 16.06
CA ALA A 161 -6.95 -5.51 14.68
C ALA A 161 -6.14 -6.41 13.74
N ALA A 162 -6.66 -6.62 12.54
CA ALA A 162 -6.04 -7.41 11.50
C ALA A 162 -6.23 -6.76 10.13
N ALA A 163 -5.26 -6.93 9.24
CA ALA A 163 -5.40 -6.62 7.83
C ALA A 163 -5.79 -7.91 7.09
N ARG A 164 -7.08 -8.06 6.76
CA ARG A 164 -7.55 -9.16 5.92
C ARG A 164 -7.19 -8.89 4.49
N ILE A 165 -6.55 -9.86 3.84
CA ILE A 165 -6.23 -9.83 2.42
C ILE A 165 -7.52 -10.04 1.62
N LEU A 166 -7.91 -9.06 0.81
CA LEU A 166 -9.09 -9.16 -0.06
C LEU A 166 -8.69 -9.73 -1.41
N GLU A 167 -7.66 -9.14 -2.02
CA GLU A 167 -7.20 -9.48 -3.35
C GLU A 167 -5.69 -9.46 -3.43
N ILE A 168 -5.13 -10.35 -4.21
CA ILE A 168 -3.69 -10.46 -4.47
C ILE A 168 -3.46 -10.21 -5.96
N PHE A 169 -2.75 -9.12 -6.28
CA PHE A 169 -2.48 -8.73 -7.67
C PHE A 169 -1.33 -9.52 -8.29
N PRO A 170 -1.26 -9.54 -9.63
CA PRO A 170 -0.15 -10.20 -10.34
C PRO A 170 1.22 -9.74 -9.83
N ASN A 171 2.15 -10.69 -9.70
CA ASN A 171 3.50 -10.49 -9.16
C ASN A 171 3.54 -10.05 -7.68
N SER A 172 2.47 -10.24 -6.92
CA SER A 172 2.49 -10.04 -5.47
C SER A 172 3.44 -11.02 -4.79
N PRO A 173 4.23 -10.57 -3.81
CA PRO A 173 5.09 -11.44 -3.01
C PRO A 173 4.32 -12.29 -1.99
N LEU A 174 3.07 -11.98 -1.70
CA LEU A 174 2.26 -12.66 -0.68
C LEU A 174 2.08 -14.15 -0.99
N GLY A 175 1.87 -14.50 -2.26
CA GLY A 175 1.75 -15.90 -2.67
C GLY A 175 3.03 -16.71 -2.40
N ALA A 176 4.20 -16.11 -2.60
CA ALA A 176 5.49 -16.74 -2.28
C ALA A 176 5.70 -16.93 -0.76
N ALA A 177 5.11 -16.07 0.06
CA ALA A 177 5.08 -16.20 1.51
C ALA A 177 4.02 -17.21 1.99
N GLY A 178 3.24 -17.81 1.08
CA GLY A 178 2.19 -18.78 1.39
C GLY A 178 0.90 -18.14 1.91
N LEU A 179 0.68 -16.87 1.60
CA LEU A 179 -0.53 -16.14 1.95
C LEU A 179 -1.52 -16.14 0.78
N LYS A 180 -2.80 -16.14 1.13
CA LYS A 180 -3.93 -16.18 0.20
C LYS A 180 -4.95 -15.11 0.53
N ALA A 181 -5.87 -14.86 -0.39
CA ALA A 181 -7.05 -14.07 -0.11
C ALA A 181 -7.82 -14.68 1.10
N ASN A 182 -8.35 -13.83 1.95
CA ASN A 182 -8.99 -14.11 3.22
C ASN A 182 -8.07 -14.42 4.41
N ASP A 183 -6.75 -14.57 4.22
CA ASP A 183 -5.82 -14.61 5.35
C ASP A 183 -5.75 -13.23 6.03
N ARG A 184 -5.42 -13.22 7.31
CA ARG A 184 -5.38 -12.02 8.15
C ARG A 184 -3.98 -11.79 8.68
N ILE A 185 -3.40 -10.65 8.37
CA ILE A 185 -2.12 -10.22 8.93
C ILE A 185 -2.40 -9.54 10.27
N LEU A 186 -1.68 -9.94 11.32
CA LEU A 186 -1.86 -9.48 12.69
C LEU A 186 -0.70 -8.62 13.18
N ALA A 187 0.52 -8.92 12.73
CA ALA A 187 1.73 -8.22 13.19
C ALA A 187 2.81 -8.22 12.11
N VAL A 188 3.69 -7.22 12.17
CA VAL A 188 4.91 -7.07 11.38
C VAL A 188 6.08 -7.00 12.34
N ASP A 189 7.11 -7.82 12.14
CA ASP A 189 8.31 -7.94 12.98
C ASP A 189 8.01 -8.02 14.50
N GLY A 190 6.88 -8.68 14.82
CA GLY A 190 6.42 -8.90 16.20
C GLY A 190 5.56 -7.77 16.78
N GLU A 191 5.39 -6.66 16.09
CA GLU A 191 4.52 -5.56 16.50
C GLU A 191 3.13 -5.71 15.89
N PHE A 192 2.08 -5.70 16.73
CA PHE A 192 0.70 -5.76 16.27
C PHE A 192 0.33 -4.54 15.44
N ILE A 193 -0.42 -4.77 14.38
CA ILE A 193 -0.99 -3.70 13.56
C ILE A 193 -2.32 -3.22 14.15
N ASN A 194 -2.66 -1.96 13.89
CA ASN A 194 -3.88 -1.33 14.39
C ASN A 194 -4.98 -1.25 13.32
N SER A 195 -4.62 -1.42 12.06
CA SER A 195 -5.54 -1.40 10.91
C SER A 195 -4.87 -1.90 9.64
N ALA A 196 -5.62 -2.06 8.56
CA ALA A 196 -5.07 -2.31 7.23
C ALA A 196 -4.20 -1.14 6.74
N GLN A 197 -4.59 0.11 7.06
CA GLN A 197 -3.81 1.29 6.72
C GLN A 197 -2.49 1.32 7.49
N ASP A 198 -2.51 0.99 8.78
CA ASP A 198 -1.31 0.90 9.61
C ASP A 198 -0.33 -0.13 9.06
N PHE A 199 -0.81 -1.30 8.64
CA PHE A 199 0.02 -2.30 7.96
C PHE A 199 0.71 -1.73 6.72
N ILE A 200 -0.05 -1.07 5.83
CA ILE A 200 0.48 -0.50 4.59
C ILE A 200 1.48 0.62 4.89
N SER A 201 1.14 1.50 5.84
CA SER A 201 2.02 2.60 6.25
C SER A 201 3.33 2.09 6.81
N LYS A 202 3.27 1.11 7.71
CA LYS A 202 4.45 0.47 8.32
C LYS A 202 5.34 -0.17 7.25
N VAL A 203 4.76 -0.95 6.34
CA VAL A 203 5.52 -1.61 5.26
C VAL A 203 6.19 -0.59 4.35
N ASN A 204 5.52 0.52 4.00
CA ASN A 204 6.06 1.51 3.05
C ASN A 204 6.97 2.56 3.69
N GLN A 205 6.93 2.75 5.02
CA GLN A 205 7.74 3.75 5.72
C GLN A 205 8.98 3.15 6.37
N GLU A 206 8.89 1.92 6.88
CA GLU A 206 9.97 1.30 7.65
C GLU A 206 10.86 0.36 6.81
N PHE A 207 10.38 -0.05 5.61
CA PHE A 207 11.09 -1.02 4.76
C PHE A 207 11.34 -0.49 3.35
N GLU A 208 12.44 -0.96 2.75
CA GLU A 208 12.73 -0.71 1.33
C GLU A 208 12.20 -1.83 0.44
N LEU A 209 11.95 -1.51 -0.85
CA LEU A 209 11.53 -2.52 -1.83
C LEU A 209 12.59 -3.61 -1.99
N GLY A 210 12.20 -4.85 -1.72
CA GLY A 210 13.07 -6.02 -1.74
C GLY A 210 13.56 -6.47 -0.36
N ASP A 211 13.25 -5.74 0.70
CA ASP A 211 13.51 -6.16 2.07
C ASP A 211 12.68 -7.37 2.45
N THR A 212 13.11 -8.05 3.47
CA THR A 212 12.43 -9.22 4.01
C THR A 212 12.02 -8.92 5.45
N LEU A 213 10.74 -9.05 5.73
CA LEU A 213 10.13 -8.83 7.03
C LEU A 213 9.43 -10.10 7.53
N GLU A 214 9.24 -10.23 8.84
CA GLU A 214 8.48 -11.30 9.45
C GLU A 214 7.03 -10.83 9.67
N ILE A 215 6.06 -11.52 9.09
CA ILE A 215 4.65 -11.27 9.35
C ILE A 215 4.07 -12.37 10.21
N THR A 216 3.24 -12.00 11.18
CA THR A 216 2.39 -12.93 11.91
C THR A 216 1.02 -12.89 11.27
N ALA A 217 0.54 -14.02 10.77
CA ALA A 217 -0.73 -14.10 10.08
C ALA A 217 -1.59 -15.26 10.59
N HIS A 218 -2.90 -15.07 10.50
CA HIS A 218 -3.88 -16.13 10.72
C HIS A 218 -4.23 -16.76 9.37
N VAL A 219 -3.75 -17.99 9.18
CA VAL A 219 -3.85 -18.78 7.96
C VAL A 219 -4.51 -20.10 8.30
N ASP A 220 -5.56 -20.50 7.60
CA ASP A 220 -6.26 -21.80 7.77
C ASP A 220 -6.58 -22.14 9.26
N GLY A 221 -7.01 -21.14 10.04
CA GLY A 221 -7.38 -21.32 11.46
C GLY A 221 -6.20 -21.33 12.44
N LYS A 222 -4.97 -21.08 11.99
CA LYS A 222 -3.76 -21.08 12.83
C LYS A 222 -3.01 -19.75 12.71
N ILE A 223 -2.40 -19.34 13.82
CA ILE A 223 -1.49 -18.19 13.81
C ILE A 223 -0.09 -18.70 13.48
N GLU A 224 0.48 -18.23 12.40
CA GLU A 224 1.79 -18.63 11.90
C GLU A 224 2.65 -17.41 11.56
N LYS A 225 3.96 -17.56 11.74
CA LYS A 225 4.94 -16.59 11.27
C LYS A 225 5.39 -16.93 9.88
N ARG A 226 5.43 -15.93 9.02
CA ARG A 226 5.81 -16.04 7.62
C ARG A 226 6.87 -14.99 7.28
N SER A 227 7.86 -15.39 6.49
CA SER A 227 8.83 -14.44 5.94
C SER A 227 8.28 -13.89 4.63
N LEU A 228 8.10 -12.60 4.57
CA LEU A 228 7.62 -11.87 3.39
C LEU A 228 8.77 -11.04 2.82
N LYS A 229 9.18 -11.33 1.60
CA LYS A 229 10.10 -10.49 0.84
C LYS A 229 9.30 -9.53 -0.01
N LEU A 230 9.41 -8.23 0.26
CA LEU A 230 8.69 -7.21 -0.49
C LEU A 230 9.04 -7.24 -1.98
N TRP A 231 8.09 -6.83 -2.80
CA TRP A 231 8.32 -6.73 -4.23
C TRP A 231 9.50 -5.80 -4.52
N SER A 232 10.29 -6.14 -5.53
CA SER A 232 11.43 -5.32 -5.95
C SER A 232 11.54 -5.29 -7.46
N PRO A 233 11.75 -4.12 -8.06
CA PRO A 233 11.94 -3.99 -9.51
C PRO A 233 13.26 -4.62 -10.00
N ARG A 234 14.10 -5.17 -9.10
CA ARG A 234 15.49 -5.56 -9.35
C ARG A 234 16.28 -4.39 -9.96
N ARG A 235 17.58 -4.53 -10.10
CA ARG A 235 18.42 -3.52 -10.73
C ARG A 235 19.09 -4.11 -11.96
N ARG A 236 19.16 -3.36 -13.04
CA ARG A 236 19.95 -3.68 -14.23
C ARG A 236 20.92 -2.55 -14.49
N ILE A 237 22.00 -2.86 -15.18
CA ILE A 237 22.95 -1.83 -15.63
C ILE A 237 22.28 -1.04 -16.74
N SER A 238 22.16 0.27 -16.55
CA SER A 238 21.62 1.20 -17.54
C SER A 238 22.70 1.90 -18.33
N ARG A 239 23.89 2.08 -17.71
CA ARG A 239 25.01 2.75 -18.38
C ARG A 239 26.34 2.15 -17.94
N ILE A 240 27.24 1.95 -18.93
CA ILE A 240 28.64 1.70 -18.69
C ILE A 240 29.40 2.67 -19.58
N SER A 241 30.26 3.51 -19.02
CA SER A 241 31.05 4.47 -19.79
C SER A 241 32.53 4.33 -19.46
N MET A 242 33.32 3.93 -20.47
CA MET A 242 34.78 3.85 -20.44
C MET A 242 35.35 4.59 -21.66
N ARG A 243 34.91 5.84 -21.85
CA ARG A 243 35.36 6.64 -22.99
C ARG A 243 36.88 6.79 -23.02
N PRO A 244 37.51 6.73 -24.18
CA PRO A 244 36.95 6.64 -25.53
C PRO A 244 36.70 5.20 -26.02
N PHE A 245 36.97 4.17 -25.20
CA PHE A 245 36.98 2.78 -25.69
C PHE A 245 35.60 2.18 -25.85
N PHE A 246 34.70 2.46 -24.88
CA PHE A 246 33.42 1.80 -24.81
C PHE A 246 32.38 2.68 -24.14
N HIS A 247 31.17 2.70 -24.71
CA HIS A 247 30.00 3.30 -24.11
C HIS A 247 28.76 2.44 -24.36
N PHE A 248 28.04 2.16 -23.32
CA PHE A 248 26.73 1.47 -23.35
C PHE A 248 25.73 2.27 -22.56
N ASP A 249 24.53 2.47 -23.13
CA ASP A 249 23.40 3.14 -22.49
C ASP A 249 22.12 2.43 -22.89
N SER A 250 21.24 2.16 -21.91
CA SER A 250 19.96 1.54 -22.17
C SER A 250 18.88 2.08 -21.22
N SER A 251 17.63 2.17 -21.71
CA SER A 251 16.47 2.59 -20.97
C SER A 251 15.28 1.64 -21.23
N ILE A 252 14.39 1.48 -20.24
CA ILE A 252 13.15 0.69 -20.39
C ILE A 252 12.03 1.58 -20.92
N SER A 253 12.00 2.84 -20.51
CA SER A 253 10.93 3.77 -20.86
C SER A 253 11.51 5.13 -21.24
N PRO A 254 11.50 5.51 -22.53
CA PRO A 254 11.19 4.65 -23.68
C PRO A 254 12.26 3.55 -23.89
N PRO A 255 11.89 2.41 -24.52
CA PRO A 255 12.85 1.34 -24.78
C PRO A 255 13.95 1.81 -25.71
N ARG A 256 15.19 1.89 -25.20
CA ARG A 256 16.34 2.35 -25.95
C ARG A 256 17.59 1.57 -25.54
N LYS A 257 18.44 1.24 -26.52
CA LYS A 257 19.76 0.68 -26.30
C LYS A 257 20.76 1.34 -27.24
N ASN A 258 21.81 1.91 -26.71
CA ASN A 258 22.91 2.49 -27.46
C ASN A 258 24.21 1.82 -27.03
N PHE A 259 25.08 1.62 -28.01
CA PHE A 259 26.36 1.00 -27.80
C PHE A 259 27.37 1.63 -28.77
N SER A 260 28.56 2.03 -28.31
CA SER A 260 29.63 2.52 -29.16
C SER A 260 30.96 1.99 -28.70
N ILE A 261 31.84 1.75 -29.69
CA ILE A 261 33.23 1.33 -29.51
C ILE A 261 34.15 2.36 -30.17
N LEU A 262 35.20 2.73 -29.45
CA LEU A 262 36.23 3.70 -29.89
C LEU A 262 35.59 5.01 -30.39
N ASP A 263 34.93 5.69 -29.44
CA ASP A 263 34.36 7.02 -29.66
C ASP A 263 35.48 8.08 -29.65
N LEU A 264 35.93 8.44 -30.84
CA LEU A 264 37.09 9.32 -31.09
C LEU A 264 36.66 10.78 -31.27
N TRP A 265 35.60 11.25 -30.63
CA TRP A 265 35.08 12.62 -30.62
C TRP A 265 34.49 13.10 -31.97
N LEU A 266 35.10 12.76 -33.12
CA LEU A 266 34.54 13.07 -34.44
C LEU A 266 33.66 11.94 -35.00
N PHE A 267 33.96 10.70 -34.67
CA PHE A 267 33.22 9.51 -35.07
C PHE A 267 33.54 8.36 -34.13
N ALA A 268 32.63 7.44 -34.00
CA ALA A 268 32.86 6.13 -33.39
C ALA A 268 33.28 5.12 -34.46
N VAL A 269 34.21 4.23 -34.13
CA VAL A 269 34.58 3.15 -35.07
C VAL A 269 33.34 2.26 -35.34
N TYR A 270 32.51 2.05 -34.34
CA TYR A 270 31.25 1.37 -34.50
C TYR A 270 30.26 1.90 -33.47
N SER A 271 29.03 2.21 -33.91
CA SER A 271 27.93 2.48 -33.02
C SER A 271 26.67 1.72 -33.43
N TYR A 272 25.91 1.31 -32.44
CA TYR A 272 24.61 0.67 -32.57
C TYR A 272 23.58 1.41 -31.72
N SER A 273 22.48 1.74 -32.32
CA SER A 273 21.34 2.34 -31.66
C SER A 273 20.07 1.53 -31.95
N LYS A 274 19.35 1.23 -30.91
CA LYS A 274 18.01 0.66 -31.02
C LYS A 274 17.04 1.58 -30.25
N ILE A 275 16.04 2.10 -30.95
CA ILE A 275 14.97 2.91 -30.39
C ILE A 275 13.67 2.23 -30.81
N GLU A 276 12.92 1.73 -29.86
CA GLU A 276 11.70 0.93 -30.10
C GLU A 276 11.97 -0.22 -31.08
N ASN A 277 11.46 -0.16 -32.31
CA ASN A 277 11.62 -1.17 -33.35
C ASN A 277 12.68 -0.81 -34.40
N GLU A 278 13.22 0.41 -34.36
CA GLU A 278 14.23 0.87 -35.31
C GLU A 278 15.63 0.50 -34.80
N ASN A 279 16.40 -0.20 -35.65
CA ASN A 279 17.80 -0.51 -35.39
C ASN A 279 18.68 0.27 -36.36
N SER A 280 19.72 0.92 -35.86
CA SER A 280 20.70 1.66 -36.64
C SER A 280 22.10 1.19 -36.30
N HIS A 281 22.87 0.88 -37.31
CA HIS A 281 24.30 0.55 -37.22
C HIS A 281 25.11 1.60 -37.98
N ASP A 282 26.07 2.20 -37.32
CA ASP A 282 26.97 3.16 -37.93
C ASP A 282 28.42 2.67 -37.83
N ILE A 283 29.12 2.68 -38.95
CA ILE A 283 30.50 2.26 -39.04
C ILE A 283 31.35 3.44 -39.54
N LEU A 284 32.26 3.90 -38.71
CA LEU A 284 33.22 5.01 -38.98
C LEU A 284 32.52 6.34 -39.33
N GLY A 285 31.22 6.51 -39.02
CA GLY A 285 30.44 7.70 -39.40
C GLY A 285 30.20 7.84 -40.91
N ILE A 286 30.52 6.80 -41.70
CA ILE A 286 30.40 6.80 -43.15
C ILE A 286 29.32 5.85 -43.64
N PHE A 287 29.21 4.67 -43.02
CA PHE A 287 28.21 3.66 -43.39
C PHE A 287 27.16 3.59 -42.32
N ASN A 288 25.95 4.01 -42.63
CA ASN A 288 24.79 3.87 -41.78
C ASN A 288 23.81 2.85 -42.39
N ILE A 289 23.52 1.81 -41.63
CA ILE A 289 22.58 0.75 -42.00
C ILE A 289 21.43 0.80 -41.00
N THR A 290 20.25 1.21 -41.44
CA THR A 290 19.03 1.22 -40.62
C THR A 290 18.10 0.10 -41.09
N SER A 291 17.54 -0.61 -40.14
CA SER A 291 16.46 -1.56 -40.38
C SER A 291 15.26 -1.18 -39.51
N ASP A 292 14.17 -0.86 -40.17
CA ASP A 292 12.88 -0.62 -39.54
C ASP A 292 12.00 -1.85 -39.77
N TYR A 293 11.58 -2.51 -38.69
CA TYR A 293 10.54 -3.55 -38.74
C TYR A 293 9.20 -2.87 -38.48
N GLY A 294 8.80 -1.91 -39.35
CA GLY A 294 7.46 -1.35 -39.32
C GLY A 294 6.44 -2.46 -39.48
N GLU A 295 5.44 -2.51 -38.62
CA GLU A 295 4.24 -3.30 -38.85
C GLU A 295 3.61 -2.81 -40.15
N LEU A 296 3.60 -3.69 -41.16
CA LEU A 296 2.77 -3.49 -42.34
C LEU A 296 1.33 -3.59 -41.86
N THR A 297 0.72 -2.45 -41.53
CA THR A 297 -0.74 -2.36 -41.41
C THR A 297 -1.31 -2.65 -42.79
N GLU A 298 -1.84 -3.86 -42.98
CA GLU A 298 -2.71 -4.14 -44.12
C GLU A 298 -3.91 -3.21 -44.02
N VAL A 299 -3.95 -2.22 -44.89
CA VAL A 299 -5.17 -1.45 -45.16
C VAL A 299 -6.11 -2.42 -45.87
N GLN A 300 -7.06 -2.98 -45.12
CA GLN A 300 -8.20 -3.68 -45.73
C GLN A 300 -9.07 -2.61 -46.43
N ASP A 301 -9.07 -2.67 -47.75
CA ASP A 301 -10.05 -1.97 -48.61
C ASP A 301 -11.46 -2.56 -48.40
#